data_3421ba2a4c0c9b58dcaf8b6052389b3e
#
_entry.id   3421ba2a4c0c9b58dcaf8b6052389b3e
#
_cell.length_a   1.000
_cell.length_b   1.000
_cell.length_c   1.000
_cell.angle_alpha   90.00
_cell.angle_beta   90.00
_cell.angle_gamma   90.00
#
_symmetry.space_group_name_H-M   'P 1'
#
loop_
_entity.id
_entity.type
_entity.pdbx_description
1 polymer ?
#
loop_
_entity_poly.entity_id
_entity_poly.type
_entity_poly.pdbx_seq_one_letter_code
_entity_poly.pdbx_strand_id
1 'polypeptide(L)'
;MSGGPRHTEPVDVHLILRRESAAGPEVLLSRRAGQVYAAGLWHLPSGHLDGPHEDVVAALVREAREETGVVVDPADVRAAVTVHHRSPGGSSRTGYFFEVRQWQGTARIAEPDVCDAMDWAPLDALPAGMVAYCRAGLDAYRAGARLAVHFQLPGDAIAFDSGTDRLRIVPDVTDRSYADRPGAAVVEFARKGDVTRAH
;
A
#
# COMPACT_ATOMS: atom_id res chain seq x y z
N MET A 1 -11.05 2.45 -35.13
CA MET A 1 -10.06 1.75 -34.30
C MET A 1 -10.80 1.22 -33.08
N SER A 2 -11.13 -0.09 -33.09
CA SER A 2 -11.74 -0.75 -31.92
C SER A 2 -10.64 -0.98 -30.89
N GLY A 3 -10.56 -0.13 -29.86
CA GLY A 3 -9.72 -0.38 -28.71
C GLY A 3 -10.21 -1.64 -28.01
N GLY A 4 -9.35 -2.63 -27.82
CA GLY A 4 -9.62 -3.78 -26.96
C GLY A 4 -9.99 -3.32 -25.53
N PRO A 5 -10.55 -4.21 -24.69
CA PRO A 5 -10.91 -3.88 -23.34
C PRO A 5 -9.66 -3.35 -22.60
N ARG A 6 -9.83 -2.22 -21.89
CA ARG A 6 -8.76 -1.66 -21.04
C ARG A 6 -8.51 -2.60 -19.88
N HIS A 7 -7.24 -2.78 -19.52
CA HIS A 7 -6.90 -3.49 -18.29
C HIS A 7 -7.48 -2.75 -17.08
N THR A 8 -8.08 -3.50 -16.18
CA THR A 8 -8.62 -2.99 -14.90
C THR A 8 -8.05 -3.84 -13.78
N GLU A 9 -7.74 -3.22 -12.66
CA GLU A 9 -7.25 -3.91 -11.48
C GLU A 9 -7.90 -3.34 -10.21
N PRO A 10 -8.02 -4.15 -9.14
CA PRO A 10 -8.52 -3.69 -7.85
C PRO A 10 -7.64 -2.59 -7.26
N VAL A 11 -8.31 -1.69 -6.53
CA VAL A 11 -7.68 -0.68 -5.68
C VAL A 11 -7.91 -1.08 -4.23
N ASP A 12 -6.81 -1.20 -3.47
CA ASP A 12 -6.82 -1.52 -2.05
C ASP A 12 -6.39 -0.31 -1.22
N VAL A 13 -6.90 -0.23 0.01
CA VAL A 13 -6.44 0.72 1.03
C VAL A 13 -5.87 -0.05 2.21
N HIS A 14 -4.75 0.41 2.75
CA HIS A 14 -4.04 -0.22 3.87
C HIS A 14 -3.80 0.80 4.99
N LEU A 15 -4.19 0.46 6.20
CA LEU A 15 -4.04 1.30 7.38
C LEU A 15 -2.71 1.03 8.09
N ILE A 16 -1.80 1.99 8.06
CA ILE A 16 -0.64 2.03 8.93
C ILE A 16 -1.06 2.82 10.20
N LEU A 17 -1.80 2.15 11.09
CA LEU A 17 -2.11 2.75 12.39
C LEU A 17 -0.86 2.70 13.24
N ARG A 18 -0.26 3.86 13.50
CA ARG A 18 1.05 3.98 14.13
C ARG A 18 0.97 4.68 15.47
N ARG A 19 1.61 4.11 16.49
CA ARG A 19 1.82 4.73 17.79
C ARG A 19 3.31 4.77 18.13
N GLU A 20 3.66 5.64 19.08
CA GLU A 20 4.98 5.65 19.69
C GLU A 20 4.92 4.87 21.02
N SER A 21 5.88 3.99 21.25
CA SER A 21 6.07 3.27 22.50
C SER A 21 7.44 3.59 23.10
N ALA A 22 7.71 3.11 24.32
CA ALA A 22 9.03 3.25 24.94
C ALA A 22 10.15 2.53 24.14
N ALA A 23 9.78 1.53 23.34
CA ALA A 23 10.70 0.77 22.48
C ALA A 23 10.81 1.34 21.05
N GLY A 24 10.07 2.40 20.74
CA GLY A 24 10.04 3.00 19.41
C GLY A 24 8.68 2.91 18.73
N PRO A 25 8.61 3.21 17.41
CA PRO A 25 7.36 3.21 16.68
C PRO A 25 6.81 1.79 16.47
N GLU A 26 5.52 1.64 16.70
CA GLU A 26 4.76 0.39 16.48
C GLU A 26 3.62 0.60 15.48
N VAL A 27 3.27 -0.45 14.78
CA VAL A 27 2.12 -0.50 13.88
C VAL A 27 1.15 -1.59 14.30
N LEU A 28 -0.14 -1.34 14.12
CA LEU A 28 -1.17 -2.33 14.37
C LEU A 28 -1.19 -3.35 13.22
N LEU A 29 -1.12 -4.63 13.59
CA LEU A 29 -1.28 -5.75 12.66
C LEU A 29 -2.48 -6.60 13.07
N SER A 30 -3.16 -7.15 12.09
CA SER A 30 -4.23 -8.14 12.24
C SER A 30 -3.78 -9.47 11.66
N ARG A 31 -4.18 -10.61 12.25
CA ARG A 31 -3.90 -11.92 11.70
C ARG A 31 -5.16 -12.47 11.05
N ARG A 32 -5.03 -12.78 9.76
CA ARG A 32 -6.13 -13.31 8.96
C ARG A 32 -6.56 -14.70 9.44
N ALA A 33 -7.86 -14.95 9.50
CA ALA A 33 -8.42 -16.21 9.99
C ALA A 33 -9.58 -16.70 9.12
N GLY A 34 -10.10 -17.87 9.44
CA GLY A 34 -11.25 -18.46 8.72
C GLY A 34 -10.92 -18.91 7.29
N GLN A 35 -11.90 -18.82 6.40
CA GLN A 35 -11.78 -19.26 5.00
C GLN A 35 -11.43 -18.10 4.05
N VAL A 36 -10.47 -17.26 4.45
CA VAL A 36 -10.04 -16.12 3.64
C VAL A 36 -8.66 -16.36 3.03
N TYR A 37 -8.34 -15.61 1.97
CA TYR A 37 -7.01 -15.59 1.39
C TYR A 37 -5.95 -15.27 2.46
N ALA A 38 -4.85 -16.02 2.46
CA ALA A 38 -3.71 -15.83 3.37
C ALA A 38 -4.05 -16.02 4.87
N ALA A 39 -5.02 -16.90 5.22
CA ALA A 39 -5.32 -17.22 6.61
C ALA A 39 -4.06 -17.65 7.39
N GLY A 40 -3.94 -17.22 8.65
CA GLY A 40 -2.78 -17.44 9.52
C GLY A 40 -1.64 -16.43 9.37
N LEU A 41 -1.69 -15.54 8.36
CA LEU A 41 -0.66 -14.52 8.15
C LEU A 41 -1.07 -13.18 8.74
N TRP A 42 -0.06 -12.45 9.22
CA TRP A 42 -0.21 -11.06 9.66
C TRP A 42 -0.31 -10.12 8.47
N HIS A 43 -1.14 -9.10 8.58
CA HIS A 43 -1.30 -8.05 7.60
C HIS A 43 -1.66 -6.72 8.27
N LEU A 44 -1.65 -5.64 7.53
CA LEU A 44 -2.26 -4.38 7.93
C LEU A 44 -3.79 -4.49 7.81
N PRO A 45 -4.58 -3.85 8.68
CA PRO A 45 -5.99 -3.64 8.41
C PRO A 45 -6.16 -2.99 7.02
N SER A 46 -7.07 -3.55 6.20
CA SER A 46 -7.12 -3.19 4.78
C SER A 46 -8.39 -3.65 4.10
N GLY A 47 -8.83 -2.93 3.10
CA GLY A 47 -9.98 -3.32 2.29
C GLY A 47 -9.97 -2.73 0.89
N HIS A 48 -11.11 -2.83 0.22
CA HIS A 48 -11.33 -2.37 -1.15
C HIS A 48 -12.31 -1.20 -1.15
N LEU A 49 -12.41 -0.52 -2.27
CA LEU A 49 -13.47 0.45 -2.49
C LEU A 49 -14.82 -0.28 -2.67
N ASP A 50 -15.86 0.18 -1.99
CA ASP A 50 -17.22 -0.39 -2.07
C ASP A 50 -18.00 0.04 -3.32
N GLY A 51 -17.39 0.84 -4.17
CA GLY A 51 -18.01 1.25 -5.43
C GLY A 51 -17.40 2.48 -6.07
N PRO A 52 -17.95 2.91 -7.21
CA PRO A 52 -17.34 3.95 -8.04
C PRO A 52 -17.42 5.36 -7.42
N HIS A 53 -18.15 5.54 -6.34
CA HIS A 53 -18.32 6.84 -5.66
C HIS A 53 -17.59 6.93 -4.33
N GLU A 54 -16.91 5.88 -3.91
CA GLU A 54 -16.07 5.89 -2.72
C GLU A 54 -14.62 6.24 -3.09
N ASP A 55 -14.06 7.24 -2.46
CA ASP A 55 -12.64 7.55 -2.62
C ASP A 55 -11.78 6.75 -1.62
N VAL A 56 -10.47 6.70 -1.88
CA VAL A 56 -9.52 5.89 -1.10
C VAL A 56 -9.40 6.32 0.37
N VAL A 57 -9.71 7.57 0.72
CA VAL A 57 -9.68 8.05 2.11
C VAL A 57 -10.97 7.63 2.82
N ALA A 58 -12.12 7.74 2.16
CA ALA A 58 -13.39 7.27 2.68
C ALA A 58 -13.36 5.75 2.95
N ALA A 59 -12.85 4.97 1.98
CA ALA A 59 -12.64 3.54 2.14
C ALA A 59 -11.74 3.21 3.35
N LEU A 60 -10.59 3.89 3.50
CA LEU A 60 -9.71 3.69 4.63
C LEU A 60 -10.40 3.93 5.98
N VAL A 61 -11.15 5.03 6.09
CA VAL A 61 -11.86 5.39 7.35
C VAL A 61 -12.94 4.37 7.67
N ARG A 62 -13.67 3.88 6.67
CA ARG A 62 -14.66 2.81 6.83
C ARG A 62 -14.00 1.52 7.30
N GLU A 63 -12.98 1.03 6.59
CA GLU A 63 -12.26 -0.21 6.92
C GLU A 63 -11.60 -0.16 8.29
N ALA A 64 -10.99 0.98 8.66
CA ALA A 64 -10.45 1.18 10.00
C ALA A 64 -11.49 0.93 11.09
N ARG A 65 -12.73 1.42 10.90
CA ARG A 65 -13.81 1.23 11.83
C ARG A 65 -14.35 -0.21 11.82
N GLU A 66 -14.54 -0.80 10.65
CA GLU A 66 -15.10 -2.14 10.48
C GLU A 66 -14.17 -3.21 11.04
N GLU A 67 -12.88 -3.21 10.66
CA GLU A 67 -11.93 -4.24 11.08
C GLU A 67 -11.38 -4.03 12.50
N THR A 68 -11.17 -2.77 12.91
CA THR A 68 -10.43 -2.46 14.17
C THR A 68 -11.25 -1.73 15.22
N GLY A 69 -12.43 -1.23 14.88
CA GLY A 69 -13.29 -0.47 15.77
C GLY A 69 -12.79 0.93 16.12
N VAL A 70 -11.69 1.41 15.55
CA VAL A 70 -11.22 2.78 15.75
C VAL A 70 -11.95 3.76 14.84
N VAL A 71 -12.05 5.02 15.29
CA VAL A 71 -12.63 6.11 14.50
C VAL A 71 -11.50 7.06 14.10
N VAL A 72 -11.30 7.19 12.80
CA VAL A 72 -10.28 8.05 12.18
C VAL A 72 -10.97 9.27 11.59
N ASP A 73 -10.45 10.47 11.90
CA ASP A 73 -10.85 11.69 11.19
C ASP A 73 -10.13 11.71 9.82
N PRO A 74 -10.84 11.89 8.69
CA PRO A 74 -10.19 12.03 7.38
C PRO A 74 -9.05 13.07 7.35
N ALA A 75 -9.15 14.11 8.19
CA ALA A 75 -8.10 15.13 8.31
C ALA A 75 -6.79 14.61 8.91
N ASP A 76 -6.79 13.46 9.60
CA ASP A 76 -5.61 12.82 10.21
C ASP A 76 -4.96 11.77 9.28
N VAL A 77 -5.56 11.47 8.13
CA VAL A 77 -5.03 10.53 7.15
C VAL A 77 -3.87 11.14 6.38
N ARG A 78 -2.75 10.45 6.32
CA ARG A 78 -1.55 10.87 5.56
C ARG A 78 -1.16 9.83 4.53
N ALA A 79 -0.97 10.24 3.29
CA ALA A 79 -0.45 9.36 2.24
C ALA A 79 0.97 8.93 2.61
N ALA A 80 1.19 7.62 2.71
CA ALA A 80 2.48 7.04 3.06
C ALA A 80 3.20 6.51 1.82
N VAL A 81 2.67 5.47 1.18
CA VAL A 81 3.26 4.89 -0.03
C VAL A 81 2.16 4.26 -0.90
N THR A 82 2.35 4.31 -2.21
CA THR A 82 1.56 3.53 -3.17
C THR A 82 2.37 2.32 -3.61
N VAL A 83 1.77 1.14 -3.65
CA VAL A 83 2.43 -0.09 -4.11
C VAL A 83 1.62 -0.71 -5.25
N HIS A 84 2.24 -0.80 -6.43
CA HIS A 84 1.72 -1.64 -7.51
C HIS A 84 2.20 -3.06 -7.28
N HIS A 85 1.27 -3.97 -7.01
CA HIS A 85 1.54 -5.36 -6.66
C HIS A 85 1.03 -6.34 -7.71
N ARG A 86 1.79 -7.42 -7.94
CA ARG A 86 1.33 -8.62 -8.65
C ARG A 86 1.57 -9.85 -7.77
N SER A 87 0.49 -10.58 -7.51
CA SER A 87 0.50 -11.82 -6.72
C SER A 87 1.11 -13.00 -7.49
N PRO A 88 1.45 -14.11 -6.80
CA PRO A 88 1.91 -15.35 -7.45
C PRO A 88 0.90 -15.92 -8.44
N GLY A 89 -0.40 -15.68 -8.21
CA GLY A 89 -1.48 -16.08 -9.13
C GLY A 89 -1.63 -15.20 -10.37
N GLY A 90 -0.80 -14.16 -10.52
CA GLY A 90 -0.78 -13.26 -11.67
C GLY A 90 -1.77 -12.08 -11.60
N SER A 91 -2.61 -12.01 -10.58
CA SER A 91 -3.49 -10.85 -10.37
C SER A 91 -2.69 -9.64 -9.91
N SER A 92 -2.90 -8.48 -10.54
CA SER A 92 -2.33 -7.20 -10.11
C SER A 92 -3.34 -6.36 -9.35
N ARG A 93 -2.83 -5.42 -8.54
CA ARG A 93 -3.59 -4.45 -7.77
C ARG A 93 -2.75 -3.24 -7.40
N THR A 94 -3.40 -2.14 -7.15
CA THR A 94 -2.76 -0.92 -6.63
C THR A 94 -3.22 -0.70 -5.19
N GLY A 95 -2.28 -0.70 -4.24
CA GLY A 95 -2.55 -0.43 -2.84
C GLY A 95 -2.07 0.95 -2.42
N TYR A 96 -2.98 1.68 -1.79
CA TYR A 96 -2.69 2.95 -1.13
C TYR A 96 -2.49 2.69 0.35
N PHE A 97 -1.28 2.92 0.84
CA PHE A 97 -0.95 2.82 2.25
C PHE A 97 -1.02 4.20 2.88
N PHE A 98 -1.80 4.30 3.95
CA PHE A 98 -2.00 5.55 4.66
C PHE A 98 -1.53 5.43 6.11
N GLU A 99 -0.78 6.42 6.57
CA GLU A 99 -0.40 6.54 7.98
C GLU A 99 -1.47 7.32 8.74
N VAL A 100 -1.83 6.80 9.92
CA VAL A 100 -2.69 7.46 10.89
C VAL A 100 -2.02 7.37 12.27
N ARG A 101 -1.84 8.53 12.92
CA ARG A 101 -1.25 8.63 14.28
C ARG A 101 -2.22 9.11 15.33
N GLN A 102 -3.39 9.59 14.93
CA GLN A 102 -4.44 10.07 15.83
C GLN A 102 -5.76 9.40 15.45
N TRP A 103 -6.42 8.84 16.44
CA TRP A 103 -7.72 8.18 16.29
C TRP A 103 -8.47 8.19 17.62
N GLN A 104 -9.74 7.88 17.59
CA GLN A 104 -10.58 7.71 18.76
C GLN A 104 -10.90 6.23 18.99
N GLY A 105 -11.06 5.85 20.25
CA GLY A 105 -11.38 4.48 20.65
C GLY A 105 -10.13 3.62 20.87
N THR A 106 -10.37 2.35 21.15
CA THR A 106 -9.31 1.34 21.35
C THR A 106 -9.41 0.30 20.25
N ALA A 107 -8.30 0.02 19.60
CA ALA A 107 -8.23 -1.01 18.59
C ALA A 107 -8.57 -2.39 19.20
N ARG A 108 -9.45 -3.11 18.53
CA ARG A 108 -9.91 -4.45 18.88
C ARG A 108 -10.28 -5.23 17.64
N ILE A 109 -10.33 -6.54 17.74
CA ILE A 109 -10.88 -7.38 16.68
C ILE A 109 -12.39 -7.06 16.59
N ALA A 110 -12.82 -6.46 15.47
CA ALA A 110 -14.22 -6.16 15.24
C ALA A 110 -14.89 -7.21 14.32
N GLU A 111 -14.08 -7.95 13.54
CA GLU A 111 -14.53 -9.01 12.64
C GLU A 111 -13.89 -10.37 13.00
N PRO A 112 -14.36 -11.05 14.05
CA PRO A 112 -13.71 -12.28 14.56
C PRO A 112 -13.78 -13.47 13.60
N ASP A 113 -14.67 -13.47 12.62
CA ASP A 113 -14.80 -14.54 11.63
C ASP A 113 -13.61 -14.56 10.63
N VAL A 114 -12.96 -13.41 10.44
CA VAL A 114 -11.85 -13.23 9.48
C VAL A 114 -10.54 -12.75 10.12
N CYS A 115 -10.54 -12.48 11.44
CA CYS A 115 -9.39 -12.03 12.21
C CYS A 115 -9.38 -12.70 13.58
N ASP A 116 -8.31 -13.45 13.90
CA ASP A 116 -8.19 -14.17 15.18
C ASP A 116 -7.15 -13.59 16.14
N ALA A 117 -6.34 -12.65 15.68
CA ALA A 117 -5.38 -11.94 16.52
C ALA A 117 -5.14 -10.52 15.99
N MET A 118 -4.88 -9.61 16.92
CA MET A 118 -4.51 -8.22 16.63
C MET A 118 -3.44 -7.80 17.62
N ASP A 119 -2.35 -7.23 17.16
CA ASP A 119 -1.24 -6.85 18.02
C ASP A 119 -0.46 -5.65 17.47
N TRP A 120 0.26 -4.98 18.37
CA TRP A 120 1.18 -3.90 18.02
C TRP A 120 2.57 -4.48 17.80
N ALA A 121 3.08 -4.35 16.58
CA ALA A 121 4.41 -4.82 16.21
C ALA A 121 5.38 -3.65 16.09
N PRO A 122 6.62 -3.78 16.63
CA PRO A 122 7.67 -2.81 16.37
C PRO A 122 7.91 -2.68 14.87
N LEU A 123 7.95 -1.44 14.38
CA LEU A 123 8.10 -1.17 12.94
C LEU A 123 9.46 -1.67 12.39
N ASP A 124 10.48 -1.78 13.22
CA ASP A 124 11.81 -2.29 12.88
C ASP A 124 11.95 -3.82 13.07
N ALA A 125 10.98 -4.47 13.73
CA ALA A 125 10.97 -5.90 14.02
C ALA A 125 9.64 -6.56 13.63
N LEU A 126 9.24 -6.39 12.38
CA LEU A 126 7.99 -6.96 11.86
C LEU A 126 8.02 -8.50 11.87
N PRO A 127 6.90 -9.18 12.15
CA PRO A 127 6.84 -10.64 12.22
C PRO A 127 7.17 -11.29 10.86
N ALA A 128 7.82 -12.46 10.89
CA ALA A 128 8.17 -13.20 9.68
C ALA A 128 6.92 -13.68 8.91
N GLY A 129 5.87 -14.09 9.63
CA GLY A 129 4.64 -14.63 9.03
C GLY A 129 3.69 -13.53 8.54
N MET A 130 4.16 -12.59 7.73
CA MET A 130 3.34 -11.55 7.13
C MET A 130 2.97 -11.87 5.68
N VAL A 131 1.84 -11.35 5.22
CA VAL A 131 1.51 -11.28 3.79
C VAL A 131 2.59 -10.46 3.08
N ALA A 132 3.23 -11.03 2.06
CA ALA A 132 4.35 -10.40 1.35
C ALA A 132 4.02 -9.00 0.81
N TYR A 133 2.81 -8.81 0.29
CA TYR A 133 2.34 -7.51 -0.19
C TYR A 133 2.30 -6.44 0.92
N CYS A 134 1.74 -6.77 2.08
CA CYS A 134 1.69 -5.85 3.22
C CYS A 134 3.09 -5.55 3.76
N ARG A 135 3.96 -6.57 3.80
CA ARG A 135 5.36 -6.40 4.19
C ARG A 135 6.10 -5.47 3.23
N ALA A 136 5.93 -5.65 1.93
CA ALA A 136 6.51 -4.78 0.91
C ALA A 136 6.08 -3.31 1.08
N GLY A 137 4.80 -3.06 1.40
CA GLY A 137 4.30 -1.72 1.71
C GLY A 137 4.96 -1.10 2.93
N LEU A 138 5.10 -1.86 4.03
CA LEU A 138 5.78 -1.38 5.24
C LEU A 138 7.28 -1.16 5.03
N ASP A 139 7.95 -2.02 4.29
CA ASP A 139 9.39 -1.85 3.99
C ASP A 139 9.61 -0.63 3.08
N ALA A 140 8.75 -0.39 2.10
CA ALA A 140 8.77 0.82 1.29
C ALA A 140 8.47 2.09 2.11
N TYR A 141 7.49 2.02 3.02
CA TYR A 141 7.17 3.10 3.96
C TYR A 141 8.37 3.43 4.86
N ARG A 142 9.03 2.42 5.45
CA ARG A 142 10.25 2.60 6.27
C ARG A 142 11.40 3.24 5.50
N ALA A 143 11.50 2.93 4.21
CA ALA A 143 12.49 3.51 3.31
C ALA A 143 12.13 4.95 2.86
N GLY A 144 10.97 5.49 3.27
CA GLY A 144 10.51 6.82 2.87
C GLY A 144 10.06 6.91 1.40
N ALA A 145 9.77 5.78 0.76
CA ALA A 145 9.34 5.74 -0.62
C ALA A 145 7.90 6.28 -0.77
N ARG A 146 7.63 6.92 -1.91
CA ARG A 146 6.25 7.33 -2.28
C ARG A 146 5.58 6.32 -3.21
N LEU A 147 6.37 5.61 -4.01
CA LEU A 147 5.92 4.60 -4.94
C LEU A 147 6.87 3.40 -4.92
N ALA A 148 6.30 2.22 -4.87
CA ALA A 148 7.03 0.98 -4.99
C ALA A 148 6.33 0.01 -5.94
N VAL A 149 7.10 -0.92 -6.48
CA VAL A 149 6.61 -2.02 -7.31
C VAL A 149 7.04 -3.32 -6.63
N HIS A 150 6.09 -4.19 -6.36
CA HIS A 150 6.33 -5.50 -5.75
C HIS A 150 5.72 -6.60 -6.60
N PHE A 151 6.55 -7.48 -7.17
CA PHE A 151 6.09 -8.57 -8.00
C PHE A 151 6.53 -9.92 -7.45
N GLN A 152 5.56 -10.82 -7.31
CA GLN A 152 5.81 -12.23 -7.05
C GLN A 152 5.69 -13.04 -8.35
N LEU A 153 6.48 -14.09 -8.46
CA LEU A 153 6.43 -15.02 -9.59
C LEU A 153 5.50 -16.21 -9.26
N PRO A 154 5.00 -16.91 -10.26
CA PRO A 154 4.30 -18.17 -10.03
C PRO A 154 5.15 -19.13 -9.18
N GLY A 155 4.56 -19.65 -8.11
CA GLY A 155 5.24 -20.53 -7.15
C GLY A 155 5.85 -19.83 -5.93
N ASP A 156 5.96 -18.51 -5.91
CA ASP A 156 6.35 -17.80 -4.70
C ASP A 156 5.29 -17.96 -3.60
N ALA A 157 5.72 -17.96 -2.34
CA ALA A 157 4.81 -18.02 -1.20
C ALA A 157 4.02 -16.71 -1.07
N ILE A 158 2.77 -16.81 -0.59
CA ILE A 158 1.97 -15.61 -0.21
C ILE A 158 2.59 -14.92 1.02
N ALA A 159 3.17 -15.71 1.92
CA ALA A 159 3.93 -15.20 3.05
C ALA A 159 5.23 -14.54 2.57
N PHE A 160 5.65 -13.50 3.28
CA PHE A 160 6.93 -12.84 3.04
C PHE A 160 8.08 -13.85 3.17
N ASP A 161 8.94 -13.87 2.17
CA ASP A 161 10.19 -14.62 2.13
C ASP A 161 11.27 -13.70 1.53
N SER A 162 12.27 -13.38 2.33
CA SER A 162 13.38 -12.49 1.92
C SER A 162 14.19 -13.03 0.74
N GLY A 163 14.17 -14.35 0.50
CA GLY A 163 14.86 -14.99 -0.62
C GLY A 163 14.13 -14.81 -1.97
N THR A 164 12.83 -14.53 -1.93
CA THR A 164 11.99 -14.33 -3.13
C THR A 164 11.36 -12.95 -3.23
N ASP A 165 11.57 -12.07 -2.23
CA ASP A 165 11.04 -10.71 -2.23
C ASP A 165 11.65 -9.88 -3.36
N ARG A 166 10.79 -9.22 -4.15
CA ARG A 166 11.16 -8.39 -5.30
C ARG A 166 10.56 -7.00 -5.19
N LEU A 167 10.84 -6.36 -4.07
CA LEU A 167 10.47 -4.97 -3.86
C LEU A 167 11.43 -4.04 -4.61
N ARG A 168 10.88 -3.18 -5.46
CA ARG A 168 11.57 -2.09 -6.12
C ARG A 168 10.98 -0.75 -5.73
N ILE A 169 11.77 0.08 -5.08
CA ILE A 169 11.42 1.48 -4.81
C ILE A 169 11.60 2.28 -6.10
N VAL A 170 10.59 3.06 -6.46
CA VAL A 170 10.69 4.04 -7.54
C VAL A 170 11.22 5.34 -6.95
N PRO A 171 12.40 5.84 -7.40
CA PRO A 171 12.97 7.07 -6.88
C PRO A 171 12.02 8.26 -7.02
N ASP A 172 11.97 9.11 -5.99
CA ASP A 172 11.21 10.35 -6.02
C ASP A 172 11.93 11.40 -6.86
N VAL A 173 11.18 12.39 -7.38
CA VAL A 173 11.74 13.55 -8.11
C VAL A 173 12.68 14.40 -7.27
N THR A 174 12.62 14.30 -5.95
CA THR A 174 13.55 14.95 -5.02
C THR A 174 14.86 14.20 -4.82
N ASP A 175 14.98 12.99 -5.39
CA ASP A 175 16.25 12.23 -5.36
C ASP A 175 17.31 12.94 -6.20
N ARG A 176 18.29 13.52 -5.52
CA ARG A 176 19.39 14.28 -6.14
C ARG A 176 20.20 13.43 -7.13
N SER A 177 20.24 12.11 -6.97
CA SER A 177 20.92 11.21 -7.92
C SER A 177 20.27 11.22 -9.30
N TYR A 178 19.02 11.66 -9.43
CA TYR A 178 18.32 11.79 -10.71
C TYR A 178 18.77 13.05 -11.47
N ALA A 179 19.05 14.14 -10.78
CA ALA A 179 19.49 15.41 -11.38
C ALA A 179 20.91 15.33 -11.97
N ASP A 180 21.78 14.45 -11.42
CA ASP A 180 23.18 14.34 -11.77
C ASP A 180 23.46 13.26 -12.84
N ARG A 181 22.44 12.65 -13.45
CA ARG A 181 22.65 11.65 -14.52
C ARG A 181 23.05 12.35 -15.81
N PRO A 182 24.24 12.11 -16.36
CA PRO A 182 24.61 12.63 -17.69
C PRO A 182 23.66 12.02 -18.73
N GLY A 183 22.93 12.88 -19.45
CA GLY A 183 22.00 12.47 -20.50
C GLY A 183 20.52 12.56 -20.18
N ALA A 184 20.09 13.16 -19.07
CA ALA A 184 18.72 13.61 -18.88
C ALA A 184 18.47 14.83 -19.79
N ALA A 185 18.37 14.59 -21.10
CA ALA A 185 17.86 15.59 -22.04
C ALA A 185 16.44 15.92 -21.58
N VAL A 186 16.20 17.18 -21.24
CA VAL A 186 14.86 17.74 -21.12
C VAL A 186 14.20 17.51 -22.48
N VAL A 187 13.31 16.53 -22.57
CA VAL A 187 12.43 16.40 -23.73
C VAL A 187 11.45 17.57 -23.61
N GLU A 188 11.81 18.66 -24.25
CA GLU A 188 10.93 19.81 -24.42
C GLU A 188 9.76 19.33 -25.29
N PHE A 189 8.62 19.09 -24.65
CA PHE A 189 7.39 18.83 -25.40
C PHE A 189 7.06 20.11 -26.18
N ALA A 190 7.40 20.12 -27.47
CA ALA A 190 6.97 21.16 -28.39
C ALA A 190 5.44 21.32 -28.27
N ARG A 191 5.00 22.47 -27.80
CA ARG A 191 3.59 22.82 -27.77
C ARG A 191 3.09 22.77 -29.22
N LYS A 192 2.12 21.91 -29.46
CA LYS A 192 1.39 21.85 -30.73
C LYS A 192 0.66 23.21 -30.91
N GLY A 193 1.23 24.13 -31.67
CA GLY A 193 0.62 25.42 -31.89
C GLY A 193 1.52 26.48 -32.52
N ASP A 194 2.34 26.13 -33.54
CA ASP A 194 2.88 27.15 -34.45
C ASP A 194 2.84 26.61 -35.89
N VAL A 195 1.65 26.62 -36.46
CA VAL A 195 1.51 26.55 -37.91
C VAL A 195 1.44 27.99 -38.41
N THR A 196 2.59 28.59 -38.60
CA THR A 196 2.71 29.85 -39.32
C THR A 196 2.35 29.59 -40.78
N ARG A 197 1.25 30.14 -41.23
CA ARG A 197 0.91 30.22 -42.67
C ARG A 197 2.01 31.03 -43.40
N ALA A 198 2.71 30.39 -44.30
CA ALA A 198 3.46 31.05 -45.36
C ALA A 198 2.58 31.14 -46.59
N HIS A 199 2.48 32.36 -47.13
CA HIS A 199 1.85 32.70 -48.40
C HIS A 199 2.65 32.16 -49.58
#